data_9f8a44f872ef26173601f715322539ad
#
_entry.id   9f8a44f872ef26173601f715322539ad
#
_cell.length_a   1.000
_cell.length_b   1.000
_cell.length_c   1.000
_cell.angle_alpha   90.00
_cell.angle_beta   90.00
_cell.angle_gamma   90.00
#
_symmetry.space_group_name_H-M   'P 1'
#
loop_
_entity.id
_entity.type
_entity.pdbx_description
1 polymer ?
#
loop_
_entity_poly.entity_id
_entity_poly.type
_entity_poly.pdbx_seq_one_letter_code
_entity_poly.pdbx_strand_id
1 'polypeptide(L)'
;GQTERQVQLIQDFRPDIIMVTPSYMLAIADEFERQGLDPVRSSLRVGIFGAEPWTNDMRQAIERRMGIDAVDIYGLSEVMGPGVANECVETKDGPTIWEDHFYPEIIDPESGRVLPDGELGELVFTSLTKEALPIIRYRTRDLTRLLPGTARTMRRMEKITGRSDDMMIVRGVNVFPTQIEELILKQPALTAHYQCVLTREGPMDNLTVRVETRPGLPPEAPEARTAARALQHDVKVFVGTSIEVELKPEGGVERSQG
;
A
#
# COMPACT_ATOMS: atom_id res chain seq x y z
N GLY A 1 0.72 -14.90 14.96
CA GLY A 1 2.06 -14.41 14.68
C GLY A 1 3.04 -14.91 15.75
N GLN A 2 4.29 -14.89 15.40
CA GLN A 2 5.38 -15.23 16.30
C GLN A 2 6.33 -14.02 16.42
N THR A 3 5.77 -12.84 16.65
CA THR A 3 6.52 -11.58 16.66
C THR A 3 7.64 -11.57 17.71
N GLU A 4 7.38 -12.15 18.89
CA GLU A 4 8.39 -12.37 19.93
C GLU A 4 9.59 -13.17 19.40
N ARG A 5 9.32 -14.23 18.61
CA ARG A 5 10.37 -15.04 17.99
C ARG A 5 11.14 -14.28 16.92
N GLN A 6 10.50 -13.39 16.18
CA GLN A 6 11.19 -12.51 15.21
C GLN A 6 12.18 -11.58 15.93
N VAL A 7 11.78 -10.97 17.03
CA VAL A 7 12.68 -10.13 17.84
C VAL A 7 13.87 -10.95 18.35
N GLN A 8 13.63 -12.17 18.86
CA GLN A 8 14.70 -13.06 19.27
C GLN A 8 15.67 -13.40 18.13
N LEU A 9 15.15 -13.74 16.94
CA LEU A 9 15.99 -14.03 15.77
C LEU A 9 16.84 -12.83 15.34
N ILE A 10 16.28 -11.62 15.38
CA ILE A 10 17.04 -10.39 15.10
C ILE A 10 18.17 -10.20 16.10
N GLN A 11 17.95 -10.49 17.37
CA GLN A 11 18.99 -10.39 18.40
C GLN A 11 20.08 -11.45 18.24
N ASP A 12 19.67 -12.70 17.98
CA ASP A 12 20.59 -13.85 17.93
C ASP A 12 21.45 -13.85 16.66
N PHE A 13 20.83 -13.62 15.49
CA PHE A 13 21.50 -13.67 14.19
C PHE A 13 22.06 -12.33 13.72
N ARG A 14 21.63 -11.22 14.32
CA ARG A 14 22.08 -9.87 14.01
C ARG A 14 22.10 -9.54 12.52
N PRO A 15 20.96 -9.72 11.79
CA PRO A 15 20.90 -9.38 10.38
C PRO A 15 21.03 -7.87 10.16
N ASP A 16 21.58 -7.47 9.02
CA ASP A 16 21.61 -6.06 8.59
C ASP A 16 20.32 -5.65 7.86
N ILE A 17 19.65 -6.62 7.23
CA ILE A 17 18.48 -6.37 6.35
C ILE A 17 17.30 -7.19 6.82
N ILE A 18 16.12 -6.59 6.78
CA ILE A 18 14.85 -7.28 6.96
C ILE A 18 13.93 -7.03 5.75
N MET A 19 13.26 -8.07 5.27
CA MET A 19 12.18 -7.95 4.28
C MET A 19 10.87 -8.38 4.93
N VAL A 20 9.89 -7.48 4.97
CA VAL A 20 8.64 -7.68 5.70
C VAL A 20 7.59 -6.67 5.21
N THR A 21 6.30 -6.88 5.51
CA THR A 21 5.29 -5.86 5.24
C THR A 21 5.45 -4.66 6.19
N PRO A 22 5.15 -3.43 5.74
CA PRO A 22 5.31 -2.24 6.56
C PRO A 22 4.53 -2.30 7.89
N SER A 23 3.29 -2.77 7.86
CA SER A 23 2.46 -2.91 9.06
C SER A 23 3.05 -3.89 10.07
N TYR A 24 3.62 -5.01 9.59
CA TYR A 24 4.25 -5.98 10.47
C TYR A 24 5.58 -5.49 11.08
N MET A 25 6.30 -4.60 10.36
CA MET A 25 7.49 -3.95 10.95
C MET A 25 7.13 -3.09 12.16
N LEU A 26 6.01 -2.37 12.12
CA LEU A 26 5.52 -1.62 13.27
C LEU A 26 5.17 -2.55 14.44
N ALA A 27 4.56 -3.71 14.17
CA ALA A 27 4.31 -4.72 15.20
C ALA A 27 5.59 -5.31 15.80
N ILE A 28 6.65 -5.46 14.99
CA ILE A 28 7.99 -5.87 15.50
C ILE A 28 8.56 -4.77 16.41
N ALA A 29 8.44 -3.49 16.03
CA ALA A 29 8.88 -2.38 16.86
C ALA A 29 8.13 -2.34 18.22
N ASP A 30 6.80 -2.51 18.21
CA ASP A 30 5.99 -2.63 19.42
C ASP A 30 6.50 -3.76 20.33
N GLU A 31 6.86 -4.89 19.73
CA GLU A 31 7.35 -6.06 20.47
C GLU A 31 8.73 -5.82 21.10
N PHE A 32 9.66 -5.13 20.39
CA PHE A 32 10.92 -4.69 21.00
C PHE A 32 10.68 -3.86 22.27
N GLU A 33 9.81 -2.86 22.15
CA GLU A 33 9.45 -1.96 23.27
C GLU A 33 8.78 -2.75 24.42
N ARG A 34 7.88 -3.70 24.10
CA ARG A 34 7.23 -4.58 25.09
C ARG A 34 8.24 -5.42 25.88
N GLN A 35 9.33 -5.85 25.25
CA GLN A 35 10.41 -6.59 25.88
C GLN A 35 11.42 -5.68 26.62
N GLY A 36 11.22 -4.37 26.63
CA GLY A 36 12.14 -3.40 27.23
C GLY A 36 13.42 -3.20 26.43
N LEU A 37 13.41 -3.56 25.15
CA LEU A 37 14.52 -3.42 24.22
C LEU A 37 14.35 -2.13 23.38
N ASP A 38 15.48 -1.50 23.06
CA ASP A 38 15.48 -0.33 22.17
C ASP A 38 15.58 -0.79 20.71
N PRO A 39 14.55 -0.62 19.87
CA PRO A 39 14.57 -1.07 18.48
C PRO A 39 15.70 -0.42 17.65
N VAL A 40 16.06 0.83 17.95
CA VAL A 40 17.12 1.58 17.25
C VAL A 40 18.51 0.94 17.46
N ARG A 41 18.66 0.19 18.54
CA ARG A 41 19.91 -0.53 18.87
C ARG A 41 19.99 -1.94 18.26
N SER A 42 19.00 -2.33 17.47
CA SER A 42 19.06 -3.58 16.72
C SER A 42 20.22 -3.55 15.71
N SER A 43 20.54 -4.70 15.13
CA SER A 43 21.54 -4.80 14.06
C SER A 43 21.02 -4.34 12.71
N LEU A 44 19.70 -4.15 12.58
CA LEU A 44 19.07 -3.80 11.32
C LEU A 44 19.53 -2.42 10.83
N ARG A 45 19.75 -2.31 9.54
CA ARG A 45 20.17 -1.09 8.85
C ARG A 45 19.23 -0.72 7.71
N VAL A 46 18.67 -1.73 7.03
CA VAL A 46 17.76 -1.54 5.89
C VAL A 46 16.55 -2.42 6.06
N GLY A 47 15.37 -1.84 5.89
CA GLY A 47 14.11 -2.55 5.75
C GLY A 47 13.60 -2.46 4.32
N ILE A 48 13.27 -3.61 3.72
CA ILE A 48 12.69 -3.72 2.38
C ILE A 48 11.21 -4.04 2.57
N PHE A 49 10.35 -3.13 2.13
CA PHE A 49 8.93 -3.15 2.41
C PHE A 49 8.08 -3.24 1.14
N GLY A 50 7.06 -4.08 1.16
CA GLY A 50 6.14 -4.27 0.04
C GLY A 50 5.00 -5.20 0.40
N ALA A 51 4.33 -5.73 -0.61
CA ALA A 51 3.16 -6.59 -0.54
C ALA A 51 1.87 -5.94 0.02
N GLU A 52 1.96 -4.71 0.51
CA GLU A 52 0.81 -3.89 0.89
C GLU A 52 1.08 -2.41 0.57
N PRO A 53 0.05 -1.61 0.31
CA PRO A 53 0.20 -0.16 0.19
C PRO A 53 0.71 0.45 1.50
N TRP A 54 1.57 1.46 1.41
CA TRP A 54 2.05 2.17 2.59
C TRP A 54 2.40 3.63 2.27
N THR A 55 2.26 4.49 3.25
CA THR A 55 2.43 5.93 3.09
C THR A 55 3.83 6.40 3.46
N ASN A 56 4.18 7.63 3.07
CA ASN A 56 5.41 8.26 3.52
C ASN A 56 5.42 8.50 5.04
N ASP A 57 4.25 8.74 5.64
CA ASP A 57 4.14 8.89 7.10
C ASP A 57 4.48 7.57 7.81
N MET A 58 4.01 6.44 7.26
CA MET A 58 4.38 5.11 7.77
C MET A 58 5.88 4.83 7.57
N ARG A 59 6.47 5.23 6.43
CA ARG A 59 7.93 5.17 6.21
C ARG A 59 8.68 5.89 7.32
N GLN A 60 8.32 7.14 7.54
CA GLN A 60 8.95 7.95 8.60
C GLN A 60 8.76 7.37 10.00
N ALA A 61 7.60 6.79 10.28
CA ALA A 61 7.35 6.12 11.56
C ALA A 61 8.28 4.91 11.75
N ILE A 62 8.43 4.06 10.73
CA ILE A 62 9.33 2.91 10.75
C ILE A 62 10.78 3.38 10.92
N GLU A 63 11.24 4.33 10.11
CA GLU A 63 12.61 4.84 10.15
C GLU A 63 12.97 5.43 11.53
N ARG A 64 12.06 6.22 12.10
CA ARG A 64 12.29 6.80 13.45
C ARG A 64 12.33 5.74 14.55
N ARG A 65 11.41 4.75 14.50
CA ARG A 65 11.29 3.74 15.56
C ARG A 65 12.37 2.68 15.51
N MET A 66 12.81 2.31 14.30
CA MET A 66 13.78 1.23 14.10
C MET A 66 15.20 1.71 13.84
N GLY A 67 15.39 2.98 13.47
CA GLY A 67 16.70 3.52 13.11
C GLY A 67 17.25 2.96 11.80
N ILE A 68 16.40 2.60 10.84
CA ILE A 68 16.76 1.95 9.57
C ILE A 68 16.40 2.81 8.37
N ASP A 69 16.99 2.51 7.21
CA ASP A 69 16.52 2.99 5.93
C ASP A 69 15.35 2.13 5.45
N ALA A 70 14.19 2.73 5.20
CA ALA A 70 13.00 2.03 4.72
C ALA A 70 12.83 2.25 3.22
N VAL A 71 12.96 1.16 2.43
CA VAL A 71 12.86 1.19 0.97
C VAL A 71 11.70 0.34 0.47
N ASP A 72 11.10 0.79 -0.63
CA ASP A 72 9.97 0.12 -1.27
C ASP A 72 10.45 -0.98 -2.23
N ILE A 73 9.72 -2.09 -2.30
CA ILE A 73 9.92 -3.17 -3.27
C ILE A 73 8.60 -3.46 -3.96
N TYR A 74 8.67 -3.59 -5.27
CA TYR A 74 7.53 -4.00 -6.08
C TYR A 74 7.80 -5.34 -6.76
N GLY A 75 6.78 -6.18 -6.83
CA GLY A 75 6.81 -7.44 -7.56
C GLY A 75 5.50 -8.19 -7.44
N LEU A 76 5.33 -9.17 -8.29
CA LEU A 76 4.17 -10.06 -8.34
C LEU A 76 4.62 -11.45 -8.79
N SER A 77 3.97 -12.49 -8.27
CA SER A 77 4.35 -13.89 -8.51
C SER A 77 4.31 -14.26 -9.99
N GLU A 78 3.39 -13.67 -10.75
CA GLU A 78 3.19 -13.92 -12.18
C GLU A 78 4.38 -13.45 -13.00
N VAL A 79 5.03 -12.37 -12.60
CA VAL A 79 6.22 -11.86 -13.28
C VAL A 79 7.48 -12.55 -12.77
N MET A 80 7.77 -12.48 -11.47
CA MET A 80 8.93 -13.13 -10.85
C MET A 80 8.77 -13.34 -9.33
N GLY A 81 7.86 -12.65 -8.67
CA GLY A 81 7.77 -12.49 -7.22
C GLY A 81 8.34 -11.14 -6.79
N PRO A 82 8.78 -10.97 -5.55
CA PRO A 82 9.34 -9.71 -5.08
C PRO A 82 10.65 -9.38 -5.83
N GLY A 83 10.87 -8.10 -6.14
CA GLY A 83 12.12 -7.63 -6.72
C GLY A 83 12.09 -7.39 -8.23
N VAL A 84 10.91 -7.19 -8.84
CA VAL A 84 10.80 -6.67 -10.21
C VAL A 84 11.28 -5.22 -10.27
N ALA A 85 11.01 -4.46 -9.20
CA ALA A 85 11.53 -3.12 -9.01
C ALA A 85 11.85 -2.87 -7.52
N ASN A 86 12.93 -2.12 -7.26
CA ASN A 86 13.36 -1.79 -5.90
C ASN A 86 13.73 -0.31 -5.80
N GLU A 87 13.36 0.29 -4.70
CA GLU A 87 13.77 1.66 -4.38
C GLU A 87 15.26 1.71 -3.99
N CYS A 88 15.93 2.79 -4.34
CA CYS A 88 17.31 3.04 -3.95
C CYS A 88 17.35 3.75 -2.58
N VAL A 89 18.23 3.30 -1.69
CA VAL A 89 18.41 3.91 -0.35
C VAL A 89 18.80 5.39 -0.46
N GLU A 90 19.55 5.75 -1.49
CA GLU A 90 20.08 7.10 -1.69
C GLU A 90 18.99 8.14 -1.98
N THR A 91 17.90 7.75 -2.65
CA THR A 91 16.90 8.70 -3.14
C THR A 91 15.51 8.46 -2.57
N LYS A 92 15.11 7.20 -2.36
CA LYS A 92 13.78 6.81 -1.87
C LYS A 92 12.63 7.49 -2.63
N ASP A 93 12.78 7.57 -3.96
CA ASP A 93 11.92 8.37 -4.84
C ASP A 93 11.16 7.52 -5.88
N GLY A 94 10.92 6.28 -5.53
CA GLY A 94 10.19 5.27 -6.30
C GLY A 94 11.08 4.11 -6.76
N PRO A 95 10.50 2.89 -6.87
CA PRO A 95 11.24 1.69 -7.25
C PRO A 95 11.86 1.79 -8.64
N THR A 96 13.15 1.53 -8.75
CA THR A 96 13.86 1.36 -10.02
C THR A 96 13.50 0.00 -10.60
N ILE A 97 13.02 -0.03 -11.84
CA ILE A 97 12.68 -1.25 -12.56
C ILE A 97 13.96 -1.85 -13.15
N TRP A 98 14.15 -3.16 -12.98
CA TRP A 98 15.29 -3.88 -13.54
C TRP A 98 15.05 -4.15 -15.04
N GLU A 99 15.29 -3.12 -15.88
CA GLU A 99 14.99 -3.13 -17.31
C GLU A 99 15.87 -4.08 -18.14
N ASP A 100 16.91 -4.62 -17.57
CA ASP A 100 17.70 -5.74 -18.13
C ASP A 100 16.95 -7.08 -18.05
N HIS A 101 15.96 -7.19 -17.17
CA HIS A 101 15.13 -8.39 -16.97
C HIS A 101 13.67 -8.18 -17.36
N PHE A 102 13.15 -6.95 -17.23
CA PHE A 102 11.73 -6.65 -17.41
C PHE A 102 11.55 -5.40 -18.26
N TYR A 103 10.84 -5.51 -19.36
CA TYR A 103 10.47 -4.35 -20.18
C TYR A 103 9.13 -3.80 -19.71
N PRO A 104 9.09 -2.58 -19.13
CA PRO A 104 7.87 -1.95 -18.67
C PRO A 104 7.20 -1.12 -19.76
N GLU A 105 5.89 -1.14 -19.79
CA GLU A 105 5.03 -0.23 -20.55
C GLU A 105 3.94 0.32 -19.63
N ILE A 106 3.48 1.54 -19.89
CA ILE A 106 2.25 2.07 -19.33
C ILE A 106 1.21 2.08 -20.44
N ILE A 107 0.02 1.56 -20.15
CA ILE A 107 -1.08 1.54 -21.11
C ILE A 107 -2.32 2.23 -20.55
N ASP A 108 -3.11 2.77 -21.44
CA ASP A 108 -4.50 3.13 -21.11
C ASP A 108 -5.29 1.85 -20.82
N PRO A 109 -5.91 1.71 -19.63
CA PRO A 109 -6.54 0.46 -19.22
C PRO A 109 -7.77 0.06 -20.06
N GLU A 110 -8.43 1.01 -20.73
CA GLU A 110 -9.60 0.75 -21.57
C GLU A 110 -9.21 0.39 -23.00
N SER A 111 -8.42 1.24 -23.66
CA SER A 111 -8.03 1.06 -25.06
C SER A 111 -6.83 0.13 -25.26
N GLY A 112 -6.02 -0.12 -24.23
CA GLY A 112 -4.76 -0.87 -24.31
C GLY A 112 -3.64 -0.14 -25.06
N ARG A 113 -3.84 1.15 -25.40
CA ARG A 113 -2.83 1.95 -26.09
C ARG A 113 -1.69 2.30 -25.13
N VAL A 114 -0.45 2.17 -25.64
CA VAL A 114 0.74 2.58 -24.88
C VAL A 114 0.74 4.09 -24.69
N LEU A 115 1.00 4.52 -23.47
CA LEU A 115 1.11 5.91 -23.06
C LEU A 115 2.59 6.33 -22.94
N PRO A 116 2.91 7.61 -23.17
CA PRO A 116 4.24 8.15 -22.92
C PRO A 116 4.66 8.03 -21.45
N ASP A 117 5.99 7.99 -21.20
CA ASP A 117 6.55 8.08 -19.86
C ASP A 117 6.05 9.37 -19.15
N GLY A 118 5.71 9.25 -17.87
CA GLY A 118 5.14 10.33 -17.06
C GLY A 118 3.60 10.37 -17.06
N GLU A 119 2.92 9.71 -17.99
CA GLU A 119 1.46 9.58 -17.95
C GLU A 119 1.03 8.44 -17.02
N LEU A 120 -0.08 8.65 -16.30
CA LEU A 120 -0.67 7.64 -15.41
C LEU A 120 -1.45 6.62 -16.24
N GLY A 121 -1.22 5.35 -15.99
CA GLY A 121 -1.93 4.25 -16.63
C GLY A 121 -1.63 2.91 -15.97
N GLU A 122 -2.06 1.83 -16.61
CA GLU A 122 -1.85 0.47 -16.14
C GLU A 122 -0.43 -0.01 -16.51
N LEU A 123 0.28 -0.54 -15.53
CA LEU A 123 1.61 -1.12 -15.70
C LEU A 123 1.52 -2.47 -16.40
N VAL A 124 2.38 -2.66 -17.39
CA VAL A 124 2.50 -3.89 -18.18
C VAL A 124 3.96 -4.32 -18.19
N PHE A 125 4.22 -5.61 -18.05
CA PHE A 125 5.57 -6.16 -18.13
C PHE A 125 5.71 -7.22 -19.22
N THR A 126 6.87 -7.19 -19.88
CA THR A 126 7.39 -8.28 -20.68
C THR A 126 8.69 -8.78 -20.05
N SER A 127 8.78 -10.08 -19.74
CA SER A 127 10.02 -10.67 -19.24
C SER A 127 11.02 -10.89 -20.39
N LEU A 128 12.28 -10.47 -20.16
CA LEU A 128 13.34 -10.57 -21.17
C LEU A 128 14.25 -11.79 -20.95
N THR A 129 14.38 -12.25 -19.71
CA THR A 129 15.34 -13.29 -19.33
C THR A 129 14.71 -14.52 -18.68
N LYS A 130 13.38 -14.50 -18.46
CA LYS A 130 12.65 -15.60 -17.82
C LYS A 130 12.41 -16.75 -18.80
N GLU A 131 13.02 -17.90 -18.57
CA GLU A 131 12.88 -19.09 -19.41
C GLU A 131 11.58 -19.87 -19.11
N ALA A 132 11.31 -20.11 -17.83
CA ALA A 132 10.08 -20.77 -17.39
C ALA A 132 8.93 -19.76 -17.29
N LEU A 133 7.81 -20.05 -17.93
CA LEU A 133 6.65 -19.17 -17.99
C LEU A 133 7.03 -17.74 -18.45
N PRO A 134 7.62 -17.56 -19.64
CA PRO A 134 7.93 -16.24 -20.16
C PRO A 134 6.63 -15.46 -20.37
N ILE A 135 6.53 -14.28 -19.79
CA ILE A 135 5.36 -13.42 -19.95
C ILE A 135 5.64 -12.37 -21.03
N ILE A 136 4.63 -12.09 -21.85
CA ILE A 136 4.69 -11.07 -22.88
C ILE A 136 3.49 -10.14 -22.67
N ARG A 137 3.77 -8.85 -22.42
CA ARG A 137 2.78 -7.82 -22.17
C ARG A 137 1.74 -8.21 -21.12
N TYR A 138 2.23 -8.70 -19.97
CA TYR A 138 1.37 -9.06 -18.85
C TYR A 138 0.79 -7.80 -18.21
N ARG A 139 -0.53 -7.68 -18.16
CA ARG A 139 -1.26 -6.59 -17.55
C ARG A 139 -1.34 -6.80 -16.03
N THR A 140 -0.64 -5.98 -15.27
CA THR A 140 -0.59 -6.13 -13.80
C THR A 140 -1.86 -5.66 -13.11
N ARG A 141 -2.64 -4.81 -13.77
CA ARG A 141 -3.75 -4.03 -13.23
C ARG A 141 -3.35 -2.91 -12.29
N ASP A 142 -2.09 -2.81 -11.90
CA ASP A 142 -1.60 -1.75 -11.04
C ASP A 142 -1.47 -0.43 -11.81
N LEU A 143 -1.90 0.66 -11.19
CA LEU A 143 -1.86 2.00 -11.78
C LEU A 143 -0.64 2.76 -11.27
N THR A 144 0.20 3.18 -12.20
CA THR A 144 1.41 3.95 -11.93
C THR A 144 1.83 4.73 -13.19
N ARG A 145 2.97 5.38 -13.12
CA ARG A 145 3.66 6.01 -14.25
C ARG A 145 5.14 5.68 -14.25
N LEU A 146 5.76 5.66 -15.43
CA LEU A 146 7.21 5.53 -15.55
C LEU A 146 7.85 6.90 -15.42
N LEU A 147 8.94 6.97 -14.65
CA LEU A 147 9.71 8.17 -14.37
C LEU A 147 11.17 7.97 -14.79
N PRO A 148 11.89 9.03 -15.15
CA PRO A 148 13.32 8.94 -15.44
C PRO A 148 14.10 8.36 -14.27
N GLY A 149 15.20 7.66 -14.54
CA GLY A 149 16.14 7.19 -13.53
C GLY A 149 16.79 8.35 -12.76
N THR A 150 17.14 8.09 -11.51
CA THR A 150 17.82 9.04 -10.61
C THR A 150 19.12 8.45 -10.07
N ALA A 151 19.06 7.67 -8.99
CA ALA A 151 20.23 6.97 -8.44
C ALA A 151 20.77 5.89 -9.39
N ARG A 152 19.96 5.38 -10.29
CA ARG A 152 20.31 4.41 -11.35
C ARG A 152 19.82 4.95 -12.69
N THR A 153 20.37 4.42 -13.79
CA THR A 153 20.02 4.85 -15.16
C THR A 153 18.71 4.27 -15.67
N MET A 154 18.28 3.12 -15.12
CA MET A 154 17.01 2.49 -15.43
C MET A 154 15.84 3.34 -14.96
N ARG A 155 14.71 3.26 -15.67
CA ARG A 155 13.49 3.97 -15.28
C ARG A 155 12.98 3.44 -13.94
N ARG A 156 12.31 4.30 -13.23
CA ARG A 156 11.61 3.97 -12.00
C ARG A 156 10.12 4.14 -12.17
N MET A 157 9.38 3.50 -11.30
CA MET A 157 7.94 3.66 -11.25
C MET A 157 7.55 4.56 -10.09
N GLU A 158 6.46 5.29 -10.26
CA GLU A 158 5.81 5.98 -9.14
C GLU A 158 5.16 4.95 -8.21
N LYS A 159 4.91 5.33 -6.98
CA LYS A 159 4.16 4.48 -6.03
C LYS A 159 2.82 4.09 -6.62
N ILE A 160 2.41 2.83 -6.45
CA ILE A 160 1.11 2.35 -6.93
C ILE A 160 -0.01 3.18 -6.29
N THR A 161 -0.87 3.74 -7.12
CA THR A 161 -2.00 4.58 -6.69
C THR A 161 -3.30 3.78 -6.54
N GLY A 162 -3.35 2.57 -7.07
CA GLY A 162 -4.50 1.67 -7.03
C GLY A 162 -4.43 0.63 -8.13
N ARG A 163 -5.51 -0.12 -8.30
CA ARG A 163 -5.64 -1.11 -9.37
C ARG A 163 -6.78 -0.73 -10.31
N SER A 164 -6.62 -1.00 -11.60
CA SER A 164 -7.64 -0.71 -12.61
C SER A 164 -8.90 -1.58 -12.45
N ASP A 165 -8.76 -2.76 -11.86
CA ASP A 165 -9.88 -3.69 -11.58
C ASP A 165 -10.56 -3.45 -10.22
N ASP A 166 -9.94 -2.68 -9.32
CA ASP A 166 -10.53 -2.27 -8.03
C ASP A 166 -11.23 -0.90 -8.12
N MET A 167 -11.15 -0.25 -9.27
CA MET A 167 -11.76 1.06 -9.48
C MET A 167 -13.28 0.95 -9.45
N MET A 168 -13.91 1.72 -8.58
CA MET A 168 -15.36 1.89 -8.52
C MET A 168 -15.75 3.17 -9.25
N ILE A 169 -16.80 3.11 -10.07
CA ILE A 169 -17.41 4.31 -10.64
C ILE A 169 -18.61 4.69 -9.77
N VAL A 170 -18.50 5.79 -9.03
CA VAL A 170 -19.55 6.26 -8.14
C VAL A 170 -20.07 7.60 -8.65
N ARG A 171 -21.28 7.63 -9.19
CA ARG A 171 -21.90 8.84 -9.76
C ARG A 171 -21.00 9.56 -10.79
N GLY A 172 -20.29 8.79 -11.63
CA GLY A 172 -19.39 9.31 -12.66
C GLY A 172 -18.01 9.74 -12.16
N VAL A 173 -17.69 9.48 -10.89
CA VAL A 173 -16.37 9.70 -10.31
C VAL A 173 -15.65 8.37 -10.16
N ASN A 174 -14.39 8.29 -10.63
CA ASN A 174 -13.54 7.13 -10.41
C ASN A 174 -13.00 7.17 -8.97
N VAL A 175 -13.33 6.14 -8.19
CA VAL A 175 -12.97 6.01 -6.78
C VAL A 175 -12.12 4.76 -6.59
N PHE A 176 -10.97 4.92 -5.99
CA PHE A 176 -10.10 3.80 -5.63
C PHE A 176 -10.18 3.53 -4.13
N PRO A 177 -10.29 2.25 -3.70
CA PRO A 177 -10.28 1.89 -2.28
C PRO A 177 -9.09 2.47 -1.52
N THR A 178 -7.91 2.52 -2.14
CA THR A 178 -6.69 3.09 -1.56
C THR A 178 -6.80 4.57 -1.19
N GLN A 179 -7.56 5.35 -1.95
CA GLN A 179 -7.83 6.75 -1.62
C GLN A 179 -8.70 6.86 -0.35
N ILE A 180 -9.68 5.97 -0.21
CA ILE A 180 -10.53 5.88 0.98
C ILE A 180 -9.69 5.48 2.20
N GLU A 181 -8.81 4.48 2.03
CA GLU A 181 -7.91 4.00 3.08
C GLU A 181 -7.01 5.11 3.62
N GLU A 182 -6.38 5.87 2.72
CA GLU A 182 -5.52 6.99 3.12
C GLU A 182 -6.26 8.02 4.00
N LEU A 183 -7.53 8.28 3.70
CA LEU A 183 -8.36 9.21 4.47
C LEU A 183 -8.83 8.60 5.79
N ILE A 184 -9.08 7.29 5.84
CA ILE A 184 -9.39 6.56 7.08
C ILE A 184 -8.20 6.65 8.04
N LEU A 185 -6.98 6.40 7.56
CA LEU A 185 -5.75 6.39 8.38
C LEU A 185 -5.42 7.77 8.98
N LYS A 186 -5.96 8.86 8.42
CA LYS A 186 -5.87 10.21 9.02
C LYS A 186 -6.80 10.40 10.23
N GLN A 187 -7.72 9.46 10.48
CA GLN A 187 -8.69 9.53 11.58
C GLN A 187 -8.24 8.67 12.76
N PRO A 188 -7.72 9.24 13.88
CA PRO A 188 -7.17 8.44 14.99
C PRO A 188 -8.18 7.52 15.69
N ALA A 189 -9.48 7.77 15.51
CA ALA A 189 -10.55 6.96 16.09
C ALA A 189 -10.92 5.73 15.24
N LEU A 190 -10.38 5.60 14.02
CA LEU A 190 -10.66 4.52 13.08
C LEU A 190 -9.44 3.62 12.91
N THR A 191 -9.67 2.40 12.37
CA THR A 191 -8.61 1.45 12.04
C THR A 191 -8.49 1.26 10.53
N ALA A 192 -7.43 0.60 10.07
CA ALA A 192 -7.25 0.21 8.67
C ALA A 192 -8.20 -0.92 8.21
N HIS A 193 -9.10 -1.39 9.08
CA HIS A 193 -10.07 -2.43 8.74
C HIS A 193 -11.35 -1.80 8.21
N TYR A 194 -11.50 -1.84 6.89
CA TYR A 194 -12.63 -1.25 6.22
C TYR A 194 -13.10 -2.11 5.04
N GLN A 195 -14.30 -1.82 4.56
CA GLN A 195 -14.91 -2.42 3.37
C GLN A 195 -15.69 -1.35 2.61
N CYS A 196 -15.43 -1.24 1.32
CA CYS A 196 -16.22 -0.41 0.40
C CYS A 196 -17.37 -1.25 -0.15
N VAL A 197 -18.60 -0.83 0.07
CA VAL A 197 -19.83 -1.50 -0.41
C VAL A 197 -20.51 -0.60 -1.41
N LEU A 198 -20.47 -1.00 -2.68
CA LEU A 198 -21.18 -0.31 -3.75
C LEU A 198 -22.57 -0.91 -3.89
N THR A 199 -23.59 -0.09 -3.75
CA THR A 199 -24.99 -0.47 -3.96
C THR A 199 -25.63 0.42 -5.02
N ARG A 200 -26.59 -0.13 -5.76
CA ARG A 200 -27.37 0.63 -6.72
C ARG A 200 -28.83 0.62 -6.31
N GLU A 201 -29.33 1.79 -5.91
CA GLU A 201 -30.73 2.01 -5.62
C GLU A 201 -31.30 2.95 -6.67
N GLY A 202 -32.13 2.41 -7.58
CA GLY A 202 -32.65 3.17 -8.73
C GLY A 202 -31.54 3.54 -9.73
N PRO A 203 -31.46 4.79 -10.20
CA PRO A 203 -30.50 5.21 -11.22
C PRO A 203 -29.12 5.59 -10.67
N MET A 204 -28.93 5.62 -9.36
CA MET A 204 -27.68 6.13 -8.75
C MET A 204 -26.94 5.06 -7.95
N ASP A 205 -25.61 5.08 -8.10
CA ASP A 205 -24.73 4.28 -7.28
C ASP A 205 -24.48 4.98 -5.95
N ASN A 206 -24.54 4.21 -4.86
CA ASN A 206 -24.21 4.65 -3.50
C ASN A 206 -23.01 3.87 -2.99
N LEU A 207 -22.05 4.59 -2.41
CA LEU A 207 -20.87 4.00 -1.78
C LEU A 207 -21.00 4.13 -0.27
N THR A 208 -21.03 2.99 0.41
CA THR A 208 -20.96 2.90 1.87
C THR A 208 -19.57 2.37 2.27
N VAL A 209 -18.89 3.09 3.14
CA VAL A 209 -17.64 2.67 3.74
C VAL A 209 -17.94 2.13 5.14
N ARG A 210 -17.81 0.81 5.31
CA ARG A 210 -17.84 0.15 6.61
C ARG A 210 -16.45 0.19 7.19
N VAL A 211 -16.28 0.74 8.39
CA VAL A 211 -14.95 0.87 9.00
C VAL A 211 -15.00 0.59 10.49
N GLU A 212 -13.99 -0.11 11.01
CA GLU A 212 -13.90 -0.40 12.42
C GLU A 212 -13.37 0.79 13.22
N THR A 213 -13.96 0.99 14.39
CA THR A 213 -13.39 1.89 15.39
C THR A 213 -12.16 1.27 16.05
N ARG A 214 -11.26 2.10 16.58
CA ARG A 214 -10.10 1.60 17.33
C ARG A 214 -10.54 0.70 18.50
N PRO A 215 -9.68 -0.25 18.92
CA PRO A 215 -9.99 -1.13 20.07
C PRO A 215 -10.44 -0.34 21.29
N GLY A 216 -11.53 -0.78 21.91
CA GLY A 216 -12.09 -0.15 23.10
C GLY A 216 -12.94 1.10 22.87
N LEU A 217 -13.08 1.58 21.61
CA LEU A 217 -13.96 2.70 21.28
C LEU A 217 -15.28 2.19 20.69
N PRO A 218 -16.43 2.38 21.35
CA PRO A 218 -17.72 1.98 20.79
C PRO A 218 -18.08 2.79 19.54
N PRO A 219 -18.75 2.20 18.53
CA PRO A 219 -19.19 2.91 17.33
C PRO A 219 -20.12 4.11 17.62
N GLU A 220 -20.87 4.05 18.72
CA GLU A 220 -21.80 5.10 19.16
C GLU A 220 -21.11 6.26 19.87
N ALA A 221 -19.83 6.14 20.21
CA ALA A 221 -19.09 7.18 20.93
C ALA A 221 -19.04 8.49 20.11
N PRO A 222 -19.14 9.65 20.79
CA PRO A 222 -19.06 10.95 20.09
C PRO A 222 -17.79 11.12 19.26
N GLU A 223 -16.67 10.59 19.72
CA GLU A 223 -15.38 10.62 19.03
C GLU A 223 -15.44 9.83 17.72
N ALA A 224 -15.99 8.61 17.72
CA ALA A 224 -16.16 7.78 16.54
C ALA A 224 -17.08 8.44 15.49
N ARG A 225 -18.20 9.01 15.93
CA ARG A 225 -19.12 9.76 15.06
C ARG A 225 -18.48 11.01 14.45
N THR A 226 -17.62 11.68 15.20
CA THR A 226 -16.88 12.83 14.69
C THR A 226 -15.89 12.40 13.61
N ALA A 227 -15.16 11.31 13.81
CA ALA A 227 -14.27 10.74 12.80
C ALA A 227 -15.01 10.30 11.54
N ALA A 228 -16.20 9.68 11.67
CA ALA A 228 -17.02 9.31 10.52
C ALA A 228 -17.45 10.52 9.69
N ARG A 229 -17.86 11.62 10.34
CA ARG A 229 -18.20 12.87 9.63
C ARG A 229 -17.01 13.52 8.96
N ALA A 230 -15.83 13.49 9.62
CA ALA A 230 -14.60 13.99 9.04
C ALA A 230 -14.24 13.17 7.79
N LEU A 231 -14.29 11.84 7.86
CA LEU A 231 -14.06 10.95 6.73
C LEU A 231 -15.02 11.25 5.56
N GLN A 232 -16.34 11.41 5.82
CA GLN A 232 -17.32 11.79 4.80
C GLN A 232 -16.96 13.11 4.12
N HIS A 233 -16.56 14.10 4.92
CA HIS A 233 -16.15 15.40 4.41
C HIS A 233 -14.89 15.29 3.55
N ASP A 234 -13.87 14.59 4.04
CA ASP A 234 -12.59 14.44 3.37
C ASP A 234 -12.73 13.69 2.04
N VAL A 235 -13.51 12.61 1.99
CA VAL A 235 -13.80 11.89 0.74
C VAL A 235 -14.51 12.81 -0.25
N LYS A 236 -15.46 13.62 0.19
CA LYS A 236 -16.14 14.58 -0.70
C LYS A 236 -15.19 15.63 -1.26
N VAL A 237 -14.24 16.11 -0.46
CA VAL A 237 -13.28 17.16 -0.86
C VAL A 237 -12.16 16.60 -1.74
N PHE A 238 -11.57 15.47 -1.36
CA PHE A 238 -10.36 14.95 -2.01
C PHE A 238 -10.64 13.94 -3.12
N VAL A 239 -11.72 13.17 -3.00
CA VAL A 239 -12.11 12.16 -4.01
C VAL A 239 -13.22 12.68 -4.94
N GLY A 240 -14.01 13.63 -4.49
CA GLY A 240 -15.05 14.27 -5.32
C GLY A 240 -16.41 13.57 -5.29
N THR A 241 -16.62 12.58 -4.43
CA THR A 241 -17.89 11.87 -4.29
C THR A 241 -18.38 11.85 -2.84
N SER A 242 -19.69 11.73 -2.64
CA SER A 242 -20.27 11.57 -1.31
C SER A 242 -20.41 10.11 -0.97
N ILE A 243 -20.07 9.76 0.27
CA ILE A 243 -20.18 8.41 0.81
C ILE A 243 -21.06 8.37 2.06
N GLU A 244 -21.55 7.19 2.39
CA GLU A 244 -22.03 6.86 3.73
C GLU A 244 -20.92 6.18 4.52
N VAL A 245 -20.84 6.45 5.82
CA VAL A 245 -19.87 5.78 6.73
C VAL A 245 -20.65 4.99 7.77
N GLU A 246 -20.44 3.69 7.78
CA GLU A 246 -21.02 2.76 8.74
C GLU A 246 -19.92 2.31 9.70
N LEU A 247 -19.98 2.78 10.96
CA LEU A 247 -19.02 2.40 11.99
C LEU A 247 -19.31 0.98 12.49
N LYS A 248 -18.28 0.17 12.60
CA LYS A 248 -18.32 -1.20 13.11
C LYS A 248 -17.45 -1.32 14.37
N PRO A 249 -17.81 -2.17 15.33
CA PRO A 249 -16.92 -2.53 16.42
C PRO A 249 -15.74 -3.36 15.92
N GLU A 250 -14.74 -3.54 16.75
CA GLU A 250 -13.59 -4.42 16.46
C GLU A 250 -14.05 -5.82 16.02
N GLY A 251 -13.53 -6.31 14.89
CA GLY A 251 -13.93 -7.58 14.27
C GLY A 251 -15.25 -7.51 13.49
N GLY A 252 -15.87 -6.34 13.36
CA GLY A 252 -17.15 -6.14 12.65
C GLY A 252 -17.05 -6.01 11.14
N VAL A 253 -15.82 -5.91 10.60
CA VAL A 253 -15.53 -5.94 9.17
C VAL A 253 -14.87 -7.27 8.82
N GLU A 254 -15.37 -7.96 7.79
CA GLU A 254 -14.78 -9.22 7.32
C GLU A 254 -13.30 -9.00 6.94
N ARG A 255 -12.45 -9.92 7.38
CA ARG A 255 -11.03 -9.92 6.99
C ARG A 255 -10.88 -10.54 5.60
N SER A 256 -10.05 -9.93 4.77
CA SER A 256 -9.66 -10.55 3.51
C SER A 256 -9.06 -11.93 3.78
N GLN A 257 -9.65 -12.95 3.21
CA GLN A 257 -9.03 -14.27 3.14
C GLN A 257 -8.09 -14.21 1.93
N GLY A 258 -6.80 -13.98 2.22
CA GLY A 258 -5.76 -13.89 1.22
C GLY A 258 -5.57 -15.15 0.39
#